data_1989208ccf3a7939299994fe6f8d5839
#
_entry.id   1989208ccf3a7939299994fe6f8d5839
#
_cell.length_a   1.000
_cell.length_b   1.000
_cell.length_c   1.000
_cell.angle_alpha   90.00
_cell.angle_beta   90.00
_cell.angle_gamma   90.00
#
_symmetry.space_group_name_H-M   'P 1'
#
loop_
_entity.id
_entity.type
_entity.pdbx_description
1 polymer ?
#
loop_
_entity_poly.entity_id
_entity_poly.type
_entity_poly.pdbx_seq_one_letter_code
_entity_poly.pdbx_strand_id
1 'polypeptide(L)'
;MSEWSLLSTHGLVLLSVADKPKVTTREMADDLGMTERTVQRAVSDLDSTGYIRRKRVGRRNKYQVNGKKPLRSPIKQDKSVDDLLNGLAE
;
A
#
# COMPACT_ATOMS: atom_id res chain seq x y z
N MET A 1 8.91 9.82 21.44
CA MET A 1 8.03 8.97 20.65
C MET A 1 8.82 8.24 19.57
N SER A 2 8.57 6.97 19.42
CA SER A 2 9.24 6.18 18.41
C SER A 2 8.76 6.57 17.02
N GLU A 3 9.69 6.68 16.08
CA GLU A 3 9.36 7.04 14.71
C GLU A 3 9.50 5.87 13.74
N TRP A 4 9.84 4.71 14.26
CA TRP A 4 9.98 3.54 13.42
C TRP A 4 8.69 2.73 13.40
N SER A 5 8.52 1.95 12.34
CA SER A 5 7.37 1.09 12.14
C SER A 5 7.83 -0.30 11.69
N LEU A 6 7.10 -1.32 12.13
CA LEU A 6 7.37 -2.68 11.65
C LEU A 6 7.09 -2.80 10.16
N LEU A 7 6.21 -1.95 9.61
CA LEU A 7 5.89 -1.97 8.21
C LEU A 7 6.65 -0.88 7.48
N SER A 8 7.16 -1.20 6.30
CA SER A 8 7.83 -0.24 5.44
C SER A 8 6.83 0.78 4.88
N THR A 9 7.35 1.85 4.29
CA THR A 9 6.51 2.82 3.60
C THR A 9 5.61 2.15 2.57
N HIS A 10 6.16 1.22 1.78
CA HIS A 10 5.37 0.49 0.78
C HIS A 10 4.28 -0.34 1.44
N GLY A 11 4.58 -1.00 2.54
CA GLY A 11 3.60 -1.78 3.27
C GLY A 11 2.47 -0.93 3.83
N LEU A 12 2.82 0.23 4.40
CA LEU A 12 1.81 1.15 4.94
C LEU A 12 0.89 1.69 3.85
N VAL A 13 1.46 2.05 2.70
CA VAL A 13 0.68 2.55 1.56
C VAL A 13 -0.23 1.44 1.04
N LEU A 14 0.29 0.22 0.92
CA LEU A 14 -0.50 -0.92 0.46
C LEU A 14 -1.71 -1.16 1.36
N LEU A 15 -1.50 -1.14 2.68
CA LEU A 15 -2.59 -1.31 3.63
C LEU A 15 -3.60 -0.17 3.53
N SER A 16 -3.13 1.03 3.32
CA SER A 16 -4.00 2.20 3.20
C SER A 16 -4.95 2.09 2.00
N VAL A 17 -4.41 1.69 0.83
CA VAL A 17 -5.25 1.55 -0.37
C VAL A 17 -6.17 0.33 -0.28
N ALA A 18 -5.76 -0.70 0.45
CA ALA A 18 -6.62 -1.86 0.68
C ALA A 18 -7.81 -1.49 1.56
N ASP A 19 -7.57 -0.66 2.57
CA ASP A 19 -8.60 -0.23 3.50
C ASP A 19 -9.55 0.79 2.85
N LYS A 20 -8.97 1.74 2.10
CA LYS A 20 -9.73 2.81 1.47
C LYS A 20 -9.35 2.91 -0.01
N PRO A 21 -10.00 2.15 -0.90
CA PRO A 21 -9.59 2.09 -2.31
C PRO A 21 -9.61 3.42 -3.05
N LYS A 22 -10.32 4.41 -2.56
CA LYS A 22 -10.40 5.73 -3.20
C LYS A 22 -9.59 6.79 -2.46
N VAL A 23 -8.72 6.39 -1.54
CA VAL A 23 -7.89 7.33 -0.79
C VAL A 23 -6.95 8.09 -1.74
N THR A 24 -6.74 9.37 -1.48
CA THR A 24 -5.80 10.17 -2.26
C THR A 24 -4.41 10.08 -1.66
N THR A 25 -3.39 10.41 -2.46
CA THR A 25 -2.02 10.44 -1.96
C THR A 25 -1.86 11.47 -0.85
N ARG A 26 -2.59 12.55 -0.94
CA ARG A 26 -2.55 13.59 0.09
C ARG A 26 -3.13 13.07 1.41
N GLU A 27 -4.27 12.37 1.32
CA GLU A 27 -4.88 11.79 2.51
C GLU A 27 -3.97 10.76 3.15
N MET A 28 -3.32 9.92 2.32
CA MET A 28 -2.37 8.95 2.83
C MET A 28 -1.18 9.62 3.52
N ALA A 29 -0.67 10.68 2.92
CA ALA A 29 0.46 11.41 3.50
C ALA A 29 0.10 11.95 4.88
N ASP A 30 -1.09 12.53 5.01
CA ASP A 30 -1.56 13.04 6.29
C ASP A 30 -1.75 11.90 7.30
N ASP A 31 -2.39 10.82 6.89
CA ASP A 31 -2.70 9.70 7.79
C ASP A 31 -1.44 8.97 8.25
N LEU A 32 -0.45 8.86 7.36
CA LEU A 32 0.77 8.09 7.64
C LEU A 32 1.92 8.95 8.16
N GLY A 33 1.70 10.27 8.24
CA GLY A 33 2.76 11.16 8.73
C GLY A 33 3.94 11.26 7.80
N MET A 34 3.71 11.21 6.48
CA MET A 34 4.74 11.28 5.46
C MET A 34 4.48 12.45 4.53
N THR A 35 5.49 12.77 3.71
CA THR A 35 5.28 13.73 2.64
C THR A 35 4.48 13.08 1.51
N GLU A 36 3.75 13.89 0.77
CA GLU A 36 3.00 13.39 -0.37
C GLU A 36 3.93 12.79 -1.43
N ARG A 37 5.11 13.38 -1.59
CA ARG A 37 6.11 12.86 -2.53
C ARG A 37 6.53 11.44 -2.18
N THR A 38 6.75 11.18 -0.89
CA THR A 38 7.10 9.84 -0.42
C THR A 38 5.99 8.83 -0.75
N VAL A 39 4.74 9.24 -0.49
CA VAL A 39 3.59 8.39 -0.80
C VAL A 39 3.47 8.15 -2.31
N GLN A 40 3.62 9.20 -3.11
CA GLN A 40 3.54 9.07 -4.57
C GLN A 40 4.59 8.11 -5.10
N ARG A 41 5.81 8.15 -4.56
CA ARG A 41 6.87 7.24 -4.96
C ARG A 41 6.51 5.80 -4.61
N ALA A 42 5.98 5.57 -3.42
CA ALA A 42 5.58 4.23 -3.00
C ALA A 42 4.44 3.70 -3.86
N VAL A 43 3.45 4.54 -4.18
CA VAL A 43 2.34 4.18 -5.07
C VAL A 43 2.87 3.80 -6.44
N SER A 44 3.80 4.60 -6.98
CA SER A 44 4.39 4.33 -8.28
C SER A 44 5.14 2.99 -8.29
N ASP A 45 5.90 2.70 -7.24
CA ASP A 45 6.62 1.44 -7.12
C ASP A 45 5.65 0.25 -7.06
N LEU A 46 4.59 0.37 -6.28
CA LEU A 46 3.60 -0.70 -6.14
C LEU A 46 2.84 -0.93 -7.45
N ASP A 47 2.52 0.15 -8.14
CA ASP A 47 1.81 0.07 -9.42
C ASP A 47 2.68 -0.56 -10.49
N SER A 48 3.94 -0.09 -10.62
CA SER A 48 4.84 -0.58 -11.67
C SER A 48 5.24 -2.03 -11.47
N THR A 49 5.22 -2.52 -10.23
CA THR A 49 5.55 -3.92 -9.93
C THR A 49 4.32 -4.83 -9.88
N GLY A 50 3.13 -4.27 -10.08
CA GLY A 50 1.91 -5.05 -10.16
C GLY A 50 1.26 -5.39 -8.83
N TYR A 51 1.68 -4.76 -7.75
CA TYR A 51 1.06 -4.99 -6.44
C TYR A 51 -0.27 -4.26 -6.28
N ILE A 52 -0.43 -3.14 -6.97
CA ILE A 52 -1.69 -2.43 -7.05
C ILE A 52 -1.94 -2.02 -8.50
N ARG A 53 -3.20 -1.72 -8.79
CA ARG A 53 -3.62 -1.17 -10.08
C ARG A 53 -4.42 0.09 -9.81
N ARG A 54 -4.12 1.14 -10.55
CA ARG A 54 -4.83 2.40 -10.46
C ARG A 54 -5.82 2.51 -11.61
N LYS A 55 -7.04 2.95 -11.29
CA LYS A 55 -8.03 3.25 -12.30
C LYS A 55 -8.65 4.61 -11.98
N ARG A 56 -8.71 5.49 -12.97
CA ARG A 56 -9.32 6.80 -12.78
C ARG A 56 -10.83 6.67 -12.70
N VAL A 57 -11.41 7.22 -11.63
CA VAL A 57 -12.86 7.25 -11.46
C VAL A 57 -13.21 8.69 -11.08
N GLY A 58 -13.73 9.45 -12.04
CA GLY A 58 -13.97 10.87 -11.84
C GLY A 58 -12.65 11.61 -11.61
N ARG A 59 -12.57 12.30 -10.50
CA ARG A 59 -11.37 13.07 -10.13
C ARG A 59 -10.42 12.31 -9.22
N ARG A 60 -10.77 11.08 -8.86
CA ARG A 60 -9.96 10.27 -7.96
C ARG A 60 -9.46 9.03 -8.67
N ASN A 61 -8.38 8.48 -8.15
CA ASN A 61 -7.95 7.16 -8.52
C ASN A 61 -8.64 6.15 -7.62
N LYS A 62 -9.00 5.03 -8.18
CA LYS A 62 -9.45 3.88 -7.41
C LYS A 62 -8.36 2.82 -7.49
N TYR A 63 -7.93 2.32 -6.35
CA TYR A 63 -6.86 1.34 -6.27
C TYR A 63 -7.43 -0.06 -6.07
N GLN A 64 -6.80 -1.01 -6.72
CA GLN A 64 -7.13 -2.42 -6.55
C GLN A 64 -5.84 -3.15 -6.19
N VAL A 65 -5.87 -3.88 -5.07
CA VAL A 65 -4.72 -4.64 -4.60
C VAL A 65 -4.69 -6.00 -5.27
N ASN A 66 -3.51 -6.42 -5.76
CA ASN A 66 -3.31 -7.77 -6.27
C ASN A 66 -2.87 -8.66 -5.12
N GLY A 67 -3.85 -9.27 -4.46
CA GLY A 67 -3.60 -10.07 -3.27
C GLY A 67 -2.82 -11.35 -3.52
N LYS A 68 -2.69 -11.78 -4.77
CA LYS A 68 -1.95 -13.00 -5.10
C LYS A 68 -0.46 -12.78 -5.24
N LYS A 69 -0.01 -11.52 -5.26
CA LYS A 69 1.42 -11.24 -5.35
C LYS A 69 2.14 -11.72 -4.10
N PRO A 70 3.34 -12.29 -4.24
CA PRO A 70 4.11 -12.71 -3.09
C PRO A 70 4.65 -11.52 -2.32
N LEU A 71 4.87 -11.72 -1.03
CA LEU A 71 5.55 -10.71 -0.24
C LEU A 71 6.99 -10.59 -0.72
N ARG A 72 7.47 -9.38 -0.90
CA ARG A 72 8.85 -9.14 -1.33
C ARG A 72 9.76 -9.18 -0.12
N SER A 73 9.80 -10.33 0.53
CA SER A 73 10.61 -10.51 1.72
C SER A 73 11.52 -11.71 1.53
N PRO A 74 12.81 -11.61 1.84
CA PRO A 74 13.71 -12.74 1.73
C PRO A 74 13.38 -13.87 2.70
N ILE A 75 12.53 -13.63 3.68
CA ILE A 75 12.21 -14.60 4.72
C ILE A 75 10.93 -15.38 4.41
N LYS A 76 9.92 -14.73 3.87
CA LYS A 76 8.60 -15.34 3.66
C LYS A 76 8.16 -15.19 2.22
N GLN A 77 8.93 -15.77 1.30
CA GLN A 77 8.64 -15.65 -0.12
C GLN A 77 7.47 -16.51 -0.57
N ASP A 78 7.07 -17.50 0.22
CA ASP A 78 5.92 -18.35 -0.07
C ASP A 78 4.59 -17.73 0.36
N LYS A 79 4.62 -16.57 1.02
CA LYS A 79 3.42 -15.87 1.48
C LYS A 79 3.02 -14.78 0.51
N SER A 80 1.72 -14.57 0.38
CA SER A 80 1.16 -13.57 -0.51
C SER A 80 0.70 -12.34 0.26
N VAL A 81 0.34 -11.30 -0.51
CA VAL A 81 -0.24 -10.08 0.05
C VAL A 81 -1.54 -10.40 0.78
N ASP A 82 -2.36 -11.31 0.25
CA ASP A 82 -3.60 -11.72 0.93
C ASP A 82 -3.32 -12.32 2.30
N ASP A 83 -2.26 -13.12 2.42
CA ASP A 83 -1.89 -13.69 3.72
C ASP A 83 -1.62 -12.59 4.74
N LEU A 84 -0.91 -11.54 4.33
CA LEU A 84 -0.63 -10.41 5.20
C LEU A 84 -1.90 -9.66 5.57
N LEU A 85 -2.72 -9.34 4.58
CA LEU A 85 -3.93 -8.58 4.80
C LEU A 85 -4.92 -9.34 5.67
N ASN A 86 -5.07 -10.64 5.44
CA ASN A 86 -5.96 -11.48 6.24
C ASN A 86 -5.49 -11.55 7.70
N GLY A 87 -4.18 -11.59 7.92
CA GLY A 87 -3.63 -11.61 9.25
C GLY A 87 -3.87 -10.32 10.03
N LEU A 88 -4.07 -9.21 9.32
CA LEU A 88 -4.28 -7.90 9.92
C LEU A 88 -5.76 -7.50 10.01
N ALA A 89 -6.63 -8.22 9.33
CA ALA A 89 -8.04 -7.88 9.22
C ALA A 89 -8.87 -8.50 10.34
N GLU A 90 -8.53 -8.20 11.55
CA GLU A 90 -9.27 -8.72 12.70
C GLU A 90 -10.45 -7.86 13.08
#